data_19b1ba6bd51cfb4ab359a5d424bee821
#
_entry.id   19b1ba6bd51cfb4ab359a5d424bee821
#
_cell.length_a   1.000
_cell.length_b   1.000
_cell.length_c   1.000
_cell.angle_alpha   90.00
_cell.angle_beta   90.00
_cell.angle_gamma   90.00
#
_symmetry.space_group_name_H-M   'P 1'
#
loop_
_entity.id
_entity.type
_entity.pdbx_description
1 polymer ?
#
loop_
_entity_poly.entity_id
_entity_poly.type
_entity_poly.pdbx_seq_one_letter_code
_entity_poly.pdbx_strand_id
1 'polypeptide(L)'
;MKCTNDRSRKWCAFLFLLACVLTGCGSTKYDMPYEQQDSVSSYQLINITNRETIDPFAKDLCVAARDVPAAGVDLSHVAAAALFDTKNLETLYAKNVNNQLNPASLTKIMTALVALKYGSSDDIYTASENVLITEQGAVLCGLKPGDRMTLDQALHTLLIYSANDAAILVAEGVAGSQEAFVELMNQEAREIGATNCNFMKPIENPSCRK
;
A
#
# COMPACT_ATOMS: atom_id res chain seq x y z
N MET A 1 -29.54 -49.38 46.19
CA MET A 1 -29.98 -47.99 46.25
C MET A 1 -29.16 -47.19 45.25
N LYS A 2 -29.71 -46.87 44.10
CA LYS A 2 -29.07 -45.96 43.10
C LYS A 2 -30.03 -44.80 42.92
N CYS A 3 -29.72 -43.67 43.50
CA CYS A 3 -30.36 -42.42 43.17
C CYS A 3 -29.27 -41.53 42.54
N THR A 4 -29.14 -41.62 41.22
CA THR A 4 -28.36 -40.64 40.45
C THR A 4 -29.32 -39.56 40.00
N ASN A 5 -29.25 -38.44 40.64
CA ASN A 5 -30.11 -37.30 40.43
C ASN A 5 -29.81 -36.69 39.04
N ASP A 6 -30.67 -36.98 38.08
CA ASP A 6 -30.61 -36.52 36.69
C ASP A 6 -30.47 -34.98 36.59
N ARG A 7 -30.97 -34.26 37.57
CA ARG A 7 -30.88 -32.82 37.69
C ARG A 7 -29.42 -32.31 37.89
N SER A 8 -28.61 -33.06 38.67
CA SER A 8 -27.23 -32.66 38.92
C SER A 8 -26.34 -32.86 37.68
N ARG A 9 -26.61 -33.91 36.90
CA ARG A 9 -25.89 -34.14 35.61
C ARG A 9 -26.19 -33.08 34.58
N LYS A 10 -27.42 -32.58 34.51
CA LYS A 10 -27.82 -31.50 33.61
C LYS A 10 -27.17 -30.15 34.00
N TRP A 11 -27.07 -29.90 35.30
CA TRP A 11 -26.36 -28.73 35.80
C TRP A 11 -24.84 -28.76 35.58
N CYS A 12 -24.21 -29.92 35.76
CA CYS A 12 -22.78 -30.09 35.44
C CYS A 12 -22.50 -29.95 33.95
N ALA A 13 -23.36 -30.48 33.07
CA ALA A 13 -23.24 -30.32 31.62
C ALA A 13 -23.42 -28.87 31.18
N PHE A 14 -24.35 -28.14 31.81
CA PHE A 14 -24.57 -26.71 31.52
C PHE A 14 -23.40 -25.85 31.98
N LEU A 15 -22.83 -26.11 33.15
CA LEU A 15 -21.62 -25.41 33.63
C LEU A 15 -20.40 -25.71 32.78
N PHE A 16 -20.26 -26.95 32.27
CA PHE A 16 -19.16 -27.29 31.36
C PHE A 16 -19.30 -26.61 30.00
N LEU A 17 -20.51 -26.51 29.46
CA LEU A 17 -20.79 -25.78 28.23
C LEU A 17 -20.54 -24.28 28.41
N LEU A 18 -20.91 -23.70 29.55
CA LEU A 18 -20.68 -22.29 29.86
C LEU A 18 -19.18 -22.00 30.02
N ALA A 19 -18.41 -22.92 30.62
CA ALA A 19 -16.94 -22.78 30.72
C ALA A 19 -16.25 -22.82 29.35
N CYS A 20 -16.72 -23.65 28.41
CA CYS A 20 -16.20 -23.75 27.05
C CYS A 20 -16.48 -22.47 26.21
N VAL A 21 -17.59 -21.78 26.48
CA VAL A 21 -17.92 -20.53 25.80
C VAL A 21 -17.07 -19.35 26.31
N LEU A 22 -16.63 -19.40 27.58
CA LEU A 22 -15.82 -18.34 28.20
C LEU A 22 -14.32 -18.45 27.90
N THR A 23 -13.84 -19.59 27.40
CA THR A 23 -12.43 -19.78 27.03
C THR A 23 -12.13 -19.59 25.55
N GLY A 24 -13.12 -19.20 24.75
CA GLY A 24 -13.06 -19.16 23.28
C GLY A 24 -12.69 -17.81 22.66
N CYS A 25 -12.20 -16.82 23.42
CA CYS A 25 -11.67 -15.56 22.83
C CYS A 25 -10.31 -15.24 23.42
N GLY A 26 -9.35 -16.12 23.19
CA GLY A 26 -7.96 -15.73 23.24
C GLY A 26 -7.66 -14.93 21.98
N SER A 27 -7.56 -13.60 22.08
CA SER A 27 -6.87 -12.82 21.07
C SER A 27 -5.44 -13.36 21.02
N THR A 28 -5.13 -14.17 20.02
CA THR A 28 -3.74 -14.42 19.69
C THR A 28 -3.16 -13.08 19.26
N LYS A 29 -2.54 -12.36 20.20
CA LYS A 29 -1.60 -11.31 19.85
C LYS A 29 -0.55 -11.99 19.00
N TYR A 30 -0.56 -11.68 17.72
CA TYR A 30 0.51 -12.05 16.82
C TYR A 30 1.72 -11.25 17.29
N ASP A 31 2.59 -11.92 18.03
CA ASP A 31 3.88 -11.33 18.45
C ASP A 31 4.74 -11.31 17.19
N MET A 32 4.80 -10.15 16.55
CA MET A 32 5.69 -9.95 15.42
C MET A 32 7.12 -10.05 15.96
N PRO A 33 7.97 -10.93 15.40
CA PRO A 33 9.34 -11.14 15.88
C PRO A 33 10.29 -9.99 15.52
N TYR A 34 9.75 -8.81 15.24
CA TYR A 34 10.53 -7.60 15.13
C TYR A 34 10.46 -6.91 16.49
N GLU A 35 11.55 -6.94 17.21
CA GLU A 35 11.73 -6.06 18.35
C GLU A 35 11.40 -4.64 17.90
N GLN A 36 10.37 -4.06 18.50
CA GLN A 36 10.04 -2.64 18.38
C GLN A 36 11.14 -1.83 19.08
N GLN A 37 12.36 -1.99 18.63
CA GLN A 37 13.50 -1.26 19.13
C GLN A 37 14.06 -0.37 18.02
N ASP A 38 13.65 0.88 18.08
CA ASP A 38 14.38 2.08 17.69
C ASP A 38 14.68 2.39 16.20
N SER A 39 14.19 1.63 15.24
CA SER A 39 14.48 1.94 13.84
C SER A 39 13.32 2.51 13.00
N VAL A 40 12.11 2.57 13.56
CA VAL A 40 10.94 3.11 12.81
C VAL A 40 10.53 4.50 13.32
N SER A 41 11.13 4.98 14.38
CA SER A 41 10.65 6.17 15.08
C SER A 41 11.17 7.51 14.58
N SER A 42 11.96 7.55 13.52
CA SER A 42 12.38 8.85 12.97
C SER A 42 11.48 9.36 11.85
N TYR A 43 10.53 8.56 11.36
CA TYR A 43 9.45 9.08 10.54
C TYR A 43 8.35 9.61 11.46
N GLN A 44 8.57 10.76 12.06
CA GLN A 44 7.45 11.56 12.49
C GLN A 44 6.65 11.89 11.22
N LEU A 45 5.43 11.38 11.13
CA LEU A 45 4.39 12.00 10.32
C LEU A 45 4.21 13.40 10.91
N ILE A 46 5.05 14.32 10.48
CA ILE A 46 4.91 15.73 10.81
C ILE A 46 3.58 16.12 10.20
N ASN A 47 2.65 16.45 11.07
CA ASN A 47 1.35 16.99 10.78
C ASN A 47 1.51 18.03 9.65
N ILE A 48 1.15 17.70 8.42
CA ILE A 48 1.32 18.53 7.22
C ILE A 48 0.23 19.62 7.23
N THR A 49 0.13 20.36 8.32
CA THR A 49 -0.65 21.61 8.36
C THR A 49 0.13 22.80 7.85
N ASN A 50 1.46 22.67 7.76
CA ASN A 50 2.30 23.64 7.07
C ASN A 50 2.77 22.96 5.77
N ARG A 51 2.43 23.56 4.63
CA ARG A 51 2.90 23.20 3.28
C ARG A 51 4.41 23.44 3.12
N GLU A 52 5.22 22.88 3.98
CA GLU A 52 6.65 22.75 3.71
C GLU A 52 6.80 21.55 2.77
N THR A 53 7.29 21.81 1.58
CA THR A 53 7.69 20.77 0.64
C THR A 53 8.72 19.89 1.33
N ILE A 54 8.32 18.66 1.66
CA ILE A 54 9.26 17.67 2.16
C ILE A 54 10.13 17.29 0.97
N ASP A 55 11.37 17.73 0.98
CA ASP A 55 12.33 17.26 0.00
C ASP A 55 12.42 15.73 0.09
N PRO A 56 12.30 15.01 -1.03
CA PRO A 56 12.47 13.56 -1.03
C PRO A 56 13.82 13.20 -0.41
N PHE A 57 13.86 12.24 0.51
CA PHE A 57 15.11 11.85 1.18
C PHE A 57 16.22 11.40 0.21
N ALA A 58 15.85 11.05 -1.02
CA ALA A 58 16.72 10.61 -2.10
C ALA A 58 16.85 11.65 -3.23
N LYS A 59 16.57 12.92 -2.97
CA LYS A 59 16.64 14.01 -3.96
C LYS A 59 17.98 14.06 -4.70
N ASP A 60 19.06 13.78 -4.00
CA ASP A 60 20.42 13.80 -4.53
C ASP A 60 20.88 12.43 -5.04
N LEU A 61 20.04 11.40 -4.91
CA LEU A 61 20.27 10.07 -5.44
C LEU A 61 20.04 10.12 -6.96
N CYS A 62 21.05 10.61 -7.67
CA CYS A 62 21.00 10.64 -9.13
C CYS A 62 20.89 9.21 -9.66
N VAL A 63 19.84 8.91 -10.41
CA VAL A 63 19.84 7.76 -11.30
C VAL A 63 20.98 7.98 -12.28
N ALA A 64 21.88 7.00 -12.41
CA ALA A 64 23.02 7.11 -13.31
C ALA A 64 22.55 7.46 -14.73
N ALA A 65 23.21 8.41 -15.38
CA ALA A 65 22.89 8.77 -16.77
C ALA A 65 23.04 7.60 -17.75
N ARG A 66 23.68 6.53 -17.32
CA ARG A 66 23.90 5.28 -18.05
C ARG A 66 23.87 4.11 -17.08
N ASP A 67 23.78 2.91 -17.63
CA ASP A 67 23.86 1.68 -16.84
C ASP A 67 25.20 1.59 -16.09
N VAL A 68 25.12 1.12 -14.85
CA VAL A 68 26.26 0.86 -13.94
C VAL A 68 26.36 -0.63 -13.72
N PRO A 69 27.36 -1.31 -14.27
CA PRO A 69 27.50 -2.76 -14.12
C PRO A 69 27.93 -3.15 -12.69
N ALA A 70 27.41 -4.27 -12.20
CA ALA A 70 27.90 -4.92 -10.99
C ALA A 70 28.48 -6.28 -11.34
N ALA A 71 29.63 -6.63 -10.76
CA ALA A 71 30.25 -7.93 -10.95
C ALA A 71 29.49 -9.01 -10.12
N GLY A 72 29.26 -10.18 -10.72
CA GLY A 72 28.82 -11.38 -9.98
C GLY A 72 27.32 -11.53 -9.77
N VAL A 73 26.47 -10.63 -10.31
CA VAL A 73 25.00 -10.74 -10.22
C VAL A 73 24.43 -10.95 -11.62
N ASP A 74 23.76 -12.07 -11.85
CA ASP A 74 23.00 -12.31 -13.08
C ASP A 74 21.59 -11.73 -12.95
N LEU A 75 21.34 -10.63 -13.65
CA LEU A 75 20.05 -9.97 -13.78
C LEU A 75 19.51 -10.04 -15.21
N SER A 76 19.90 -11.06 -15.98
CA SER A 76 19.47 -11.24 -17.38
C SER A 76 17.94 -11.31 -17.51
N HIS A 77 17.24 -11.87 -16.51
CA HIS A 77 15.78 -12.05 -16.51
C HIS A 77 15.02 -10.80 -16.06
N VAL A 78 15.72 -9.75 -15.60
CA VAL A 78 15.06 -8.52 -15.09
C VAL A 78 15.10 -7.46 -16.17
N ALA A 79 13.95 -6.86 -16.47
CA ALA A 79 13.83 -5.83 -17.50
C ALA A 79 14.62 -4.55 -17.15
N ALA A 80 14.57 -4.11 -15.89
CA ALA A 80 15.39 -3.03 -15.35
C ALA A 80 15.64 -3.29 -13.86
N ALA A 81 16.76 -2.76 -13.36
CA ALA A 81 17.09 -2.85 -11.93
C ALA A 81 18.00 -1.70 -11.52
N ALA A 82 17.89 -1.28 -10.27
CA ALA A 82 18.81 -0.32 -9.66
C ALA A 82 19.06 -0.70 -8.20
N LEU A 83 20.25 -0.40 -7.72
CA LEU A 83 20.67 -0.55 -6.33
C LEU A 83 21.35 0.74 -5.89
N PHE A 84 20.87 1.29 -4.79
CA PHE A 84 21.35 2.55 -4.23
C PHE A 84 21.93 2.33 -2.83
N ASP A 85 23.05 3.00 -2.53
CA ASP A 85 23.50 3.20 -1.17
C ASP A 85 22.92 4.52 -0.65
N THR A 86 21.90 4.40 0.19
CA THR A 86 21.19 5.58 0.75
C THR A 86 22.03 6.33 1.79
N LYS A 87 23.08 5.71 2.33
CA LYS A 87 23.98 6.36 3.29
C LYS A 87 24.99 7.26 2.60
N ASN A 88 25.58 6.73 1.52
CA ASN A 88 26.59 7.45 0.76
C ASN A 88 26.02 8.18 -0.46
N LEU A 89 24.72 8.04 -0.72
CA LEU A 89 23.99 8.61 -1.85
C LEU A 89 24.60 8.19 -3.21
N GLU A 90 24.95 6.92 -3.32
CA GLU A 90 25.60 6.37 -4.50
C GLU A 90 24.71 5.33 -5.22
N THR A 91 24.79 5.33 -6.56
CA THR A 91 24.19 4.27 -7.37
C THR A 91 25.20 3.15 -7.53
N LEU A 92 24.99 2.02 -6.85
CA LEU A 92 25.89 0.86 -6.89
C LEU A 92 25.69 -0.01 -8.11
N TYR A 93 24.45 -0.05 -8.64
CA TYR A 93 24.09 -0.80 -9.84
C TYR A 93 22.94 -0.11 -10.56
N ALA A 94 22.96 -0.18 -11.89
CA ALA A 94 21.88 0.33 -12.71
C ALA A 94 21.84 -0.42 -14.05
N LYS A 95 20.65 -0.92 -14.41
CA LYS A 95 20.38 -1.62 -15.67
C LYS A 95 19.14 -1.04 -16.31
N ASN A 96 19.23 -0.64 -17.57
CA ASN A 96 18.11 -0.08 -18.34
C ASN A 96 17.40 1.09 -17.63
N VAL A 97 18.17 1.94 -16.95
CA VAL A 97 17.65 2.97 -16.03
C VAL A 97 16.79 4.03 -16.73
N ASN A 98 17.00 4.25 -18.01
CA ASN A 98 16.23 5.24 -18.79
C ASN A 98 15.14 4.60 -19.67
N ASN A 99 14.97 3.28 -19.61
CA ASN A 99 13.97 2.61 -20.41
C ASN A 99 12.57 2.85 -19.85
N GLN A 100 11.64 3.21 -20.71
CA GLN A 100 10.22 3.26 -20.33
C GLN A 100 9.69 1.84 -20.20
N LEU A 101 9.22 1.52 -19.02
CA LEU A 101 8.66 0.21 -18.67
C LEU A 101 7.28 0.40 -18.05
N ASN A 102 6.44 -0.62 -18.18
CA ASN A 102 5.21 -0.67 -17.42
C ASN A 102 5.55 -1.15 -16.00
N PRO A 103 5.38 -0.29 -14.97
CA PRO A 103 5.74 -0.64 -13.59
C PRO A 103 4.70 -1.55 -12.93
N ALA A 104 3.58 -1.86 -13.59
CA ALA A 104 2.47 -2.63 -13.04
C ALA A 104 2.05 -2.08 -11.65
N SER A 105 1.91 -2.93 -10.62
CA SER A 105 1.51 -2.53 -9.28
C SER A 105 2.43 -1.52 -8.59
N LEU A 106 3.65 -1.30 -9.06
CA LEU A 106 4.50 -0.23 -8.53
C LEU A 106 3.90 1.16 -8.75
N THR A 107 2.97 1.32 -9.68
CA THR A 107 2.15 2.53 -9.87
C THR A 107 1.50 2.98 -8.56
N LYS A 108 1.11 2.04 -7.71
CA LYS A 108 0.43 2.30 -6.43
C LYS A 108 1.31 3.03 -5.41
N ILE A 109 2.62 3.01 -5.59
CA ILE A 109 3.55 3.84 -4.78
C ILE A 109 3.30 5.32 -5.07
N MET A 110 3.17 5.70 -6.35
CA MET A 110 2.83 7.08 -6.72
C MET A 110 1.41 7.45 -6.26
N THR A 111 0.46 6.52 -6.37
CA THR A 111 -0.90 6.73 -5.85
C THR A 111 -0.89 7.03 -4.35
N ALA A 112 -0.12 6.27 -3.58
CA ALA A 112 0.01 6.49 -2.13
C ALA A 112 0.73 7.81 -1.82
N LEU A 113 1.80 8.14 -2.55
CA LEU A 113 2.53 9.40 -2.38
C LEU A 113 1.62 10.62 -2.59
N VAL A 114 0.87 10.64 -3.68
CA VAL A 114 -0.08 11.72 -3.99
C VAL A 114 -1.19 11.78 -2.94
N ALA A 115 -1.73 10.64 -2.54
CA ALA A 115 -2.79 10.58 -1.53
C ALA A 115 -2.33 11.14 -0.18
N LEU A 116 -1.12 10.82 0.25
CA LEU A 116 -0.53 11.35 1.50
C LEU A 116 -0.20 12.84 1.41
N LYS A 117 0.09 13.35 0.21
CA LYS A 117 0.39 14.77 0.01
C LYS A 117 -0.85 15.66 0.02
N TYR A 118 -1.98 15.14 -0.46
CA TYR A 118 -3.21 15.92 -0.70
C TYR A 118 -4.38 15.56 0.19
N GLY A 119 -4.36 14.39 0.87
CA GLY A 119 -5.37 13.92 1.80
C GLY A 119 -4.86 13.85 3.23
N SER A 120 -5.78 13.58 4.17
CA SER A 120 -5.47 13.32 5.58
C SER A 120 -5.79 11.87 5.92
N SER A 121 -4.98 11.22 6.76
CA SER A 121 -5.15 9.82 7.16
C SER A 121 -6.55 9.52 7.72
N ASP A 122 -7.18 10.51 8.37
CA ASP A 122 -8.50 10.38 8.99
C ASP A 122 -9.65 10.71 8.03
N ASP A 123 -9.37 11.19 6.81
CA ASP A 123 -10.40 11.47 5.81
C ASP A 123 -11.15 10.18 5.49
N ILE A 124 -12.48 10.24 5.47
CA ILE A 124 -13.32 9.11 5.16
C ILE A 124 -13.85 9.24 3.74
N TYR A 125 -13.49 8.29 2.89
CA TYR A 125 -13.94 8.23 1.51
C TYR A 125 -15.05 7.19 1.34
N THR A 126 -15.96 7.45 0.41
CA THR A 126 -17.08 6.57 0.08
C THR A 126 -16.87 6.01 -1.32
N ALA A 127 -16.93 4.70 -1.44
CA ALA A 127 -16.77 3.99 -2.71
C ALA A 127 -17.90 4.32 -3.69
N SER A 128 -17.54 4.70 -4.90
CA SER A 128 -18.45 4.92 -6.03
C SER A 128 -18.73 3.61 -6.79
N GLU A 129 -19.54 3.66 -7.83
CA GLU A 129 -19.75 2.54 -8.75
C GLU A 129 -18.47 2.14 -9.49
N ASN A 130 -17.47 3.02 -9.59
CA ASN A 130 -16.23 2.75 -10.31
C ASN A 130 -15.33 1.71 -9.62
N VAL A 131 -15.56 1.40 -8.32
CA VAL A 131 -14.85 0.33 -7.62
C VAL A 131 -15.20 -1.07 -8.14
N LEU A 132 -16.30 -1.19 -8.91
CA LEU A 132 -16.73 -2.45 -9.52
C LEU A 132 -15.89 -2.77 -10.76
N ILE A 133 -14.65 -3.14 -10.56
CA ILE A 133 -13.70 -3.49 -11.62
C ILE A 133 -14.03 -4.90 -12.13
N THR A 134 -14.25 -5.04 -13.43
CA THR A 134 -14.52 -6.32 -14.10
C THR A 134 -13.32 -6.86 -14.88
N GLU A 135 -12.21 -6.16 -14.83
CA GLU A 135 -10.99 -6.51 -15.57
C GLU A 135 -10.40 -7.82 -15.04
N GLN A 136 -10.18 -8.77 -15.95
CA GLN A 136 -9.66 -10.09 -15.57
C GLN A 136 -8.23 -9.99 -15.03
N GLY A 137 -7.99 -10.59 -13.88
CA GLY A 137 -6.69 -10.56 -13.21
C GLY A 137 -6.47 -9.36 -12.30
N ALA A 138 -7.43 -8.45 -12.18
CA ALA A 138 -7.36 -7.36 -11.21
C ALA A 138 -7.39 -7.89 -9.78
N VAL A 139 -6.47 -7.44 -8.94
CA VAL A 139 -6.52 -7.72 -7.50
C VAL A 139 -7.49 -6.73 -6.85
N LEU A 140 -8.46 -7.24 -6.12
CA LEU A 140 -9.53 -6.47 -5.49
C LEU A 140 -9.66 -6.87 -4.02
N CYS A 141 -9.95 -5.91 -3.15
CA CYS A 141 -10.36 -6.21 -1.77
C CYS A 141 -11.87 -6.44 -1.64
N GLY A 142 -12.63 -6.18 -2.68
CA GLY A 142 -14.06 -6.46 -2.77
C GLY A 142 -14.94 -5.32 -2.28
N LEU A 143 -14.50 -4.06 -2.44
CA LEU A 143 -15.32 -2.87 -2.17
C LEU A 143 -16.59 -2.88 -2.99
N LYS A 144 -17.65 -2.40 -2.38
CA LYS A 144 -18.96 -2.18 -3.00
C LYS A 144 -19.31 -0.70 -2.96
N PRO A 145 -20.10 -0.22 -3.92
CA PRO A 145 -20.62 1.15 -3.85
C PRO A 145 -21.28 1.45 -2.52
N GLY A 146 -20.91 2.57 -1.91
CA GLY A 146 -21.37 2.97 -0.59
C GLY A 146 -20.50 2.51 0.59
N ASP A 147 -19.57 1.58 0.40
CA ASP A 147 -18.58 1.22 1.43
C ASP A 147 -17.71 2.44 1.79
N ARG A 148 -17.30 2.50 3.05
CA ARG A 148 -16.54 3.65 3.57
C ARG A 148 -15.26 3.17 4.24
N MET A 149 -14.16 3.85 3.92
CA MET A 149 -12.86 3.61 4.54
C MET A 149 -12.17 4.94 4.86
N THR A 150 -11.34 4.96 5.91
CA THR A 150 -10.40 6.06 6.08
C THR A 150 -9.30 5.98 5.03
N LEU A 151 -8.64 7.11 4.74
CA LEU A 151 -7.48 7.12 3.85
C LEU A 151 -6.40 6.14 4.35
N ASP A 152 -6.14 6.10 5.65
CA ASP A 152 -5.19 5.16 6.25
C ASP A 152 -5.55 3.70 5.92
N GLN A 153 -6.80 3.28 6.14
CA GLN A 153 -7.27 1.94 5.82
C GLN A 153 -7.15 1.63 4.32
N ALA A 154 -7.51 2.60 3.48
CA ALA A 154 -7.43 2.46 2.03
C ALA A 154 -5.98 2.32 1.55
N LEU A 155 -5.04 3.08 2.13
CA LEU A 155 -3.61 2.98 1.82
C LEU A 155 -3.01 1.63 2.25
N HIS A 156 -3.38 1.11 3.41
CA HIS A 156 -2.97 -0.24 3.83
C HIS A 156 -3.49 -1.30 2.85
N THR A 157 -4.75 -1.20 2.45
CA THR A 157 -5.37 -2.12 1.49
C THR A 157 -4.70 -2.00 0.10
N LEU A 158 -4.42 -0.79 -0.33
CA LEU A 158 -3.72 -0.48 -1.57
C LEU A 158 -2.32 -1.09 -1.62
N LEU A 159 -1.50 -0.85 -0.58
CA LEU A 159 -0.07 -1.17 -0.59
C LEU A 159 0.22 -2.61 -0.19
N ILE A 160 -0.50 -3.17 0.78
CA ILE A 160 -0.25 -4.52 1.29
C ILE A 160 -0.95 -5.56 0.41
N TYR A 161 -2.22 -5.32 0.07
CA TYR A 161 -3.01 -6.25 -0.72
C TYR A 161 -2.96 -5.97 -2.23
N SER A 162 -2.44 -4.80 -2.62
CA SER A 162 -2.39 -4.34 -4.02
C SER A 162 -3.78 -4.15 -4.65
N ALA A 163 -4.79 -3.79 -3.86
CA ALA A 163 -6.17 -3.70 -4.29
C ALA A 163 -6.42 -2.53 -5.24
N ASN A 164 -6.95 -2.82 -6.43
CA ASN A 164 -7.25 -1.82 -7.46
C ASN A 164 -8.50 -1.00 -7.13
N ASP A 165 -9.51 -1.62 -6.53
CA ASP A 165 -10.72 -0.95 -6.05
C ASP A 165 -10.41 0.07 -4.93
N ALA A 166 -9.48 -0.26 -4.03
CA ALA A 166 -8.98 0.70 -3.05
C ALA A 166 -8.24 1.89 -3.70
N ALA A 167 -7.49 1.65 -4.79
CA ALA A 167 -6.84 2.73 -5.52
C ALA A 167 -7.83 3.70 -6.17
N ILE A 168 -8.95 3.20 -6.69
CA ILE A 168 -10.03 4.03 -7.23
C ILE A 168 -10.68 4.85 -6.11
N LEU A 169 -11.00 4.20 -4.98
CA LEU A 169 -11.55 4.89 -3.81
C LEU A 169 -10.65 6.05 -3.37
N VAL A 170 -9.34 5.81 -3.27
CA VAL A 170 -8.34 6.83 -2.90
C VAL A 170 -8.32 7.96 -3.91
N ALA A 171 -8.25 7.65 -5.19
CA ALA A 171 -8.15 8.66 -6.24
C ALA A 171 -9.38 9.59 -6.27
N GLU A 172 -10.57 9.01 -6.22
CA GLU A 172 -11.82 9.78 -6.22
C GLU A 172 -12.02 10.54 -4.91
N GLY A 173 -11.62 9.94 -3.78
CA GLY A 173 -11.72 10.60 -2.48
C GLY A 173 -10.81 11.81 -2.34
N VAL A 174 -9.58 11.72 -2.84
CA VAL A 174 -8.58 12.79 -2.72
C VAL A 174 -8.81 13.91 -3.75
N ALA A 175 -9.11 13.55 -5.01
CA ALA A 175 -9.15 14.53 -6.11
C ALA A 175 -10.54 14.73 -6.72
N GLY A 176 -11.55 14.01 -6.25
CA GLY A 176 -12.92 14.08 -6.75
C GLY A 176 -13.15 13.24 -8.02
N SER A 177 -12.11 12.87 -8.77
CA SER A 177 -12.19 11.96 -9.91
C SER A 177 -10.84 11.27 -10.16
N GLN A 178 -10.87 10.16 -10.91
CA GLN A 178 -9.65 9.46 -11.31
C GLN A 178 -8.80 10.32 -12.26
N GLU A 179 -9.41 11.06 -13.14
CA GLU A 179 -8.72 11.94 -14.11
C GLU A 179 -7.97 13.06 -13.38
N ALA A 180 -8.63 13.74 -12.45
CA ALA A 180 -8.00 14.79 -11.65
C ALA A 180 -6.84 14.23 -10.80
N PHE A 181 -7.00 13.02 -10.27
CA PHE A 181 -5.94 12.37 -9.51
C PHE A 181 -4.74 12.01 -10.39
N VAL A 182 -4.96 11.55 -11.62
CA VAL A 182 -3.90 11.25 -12.59
C VAL A 182 -3.12 12.53 -12.97
N GLU A 183 -3.80 13.67 -13.07
CA GLU A 183 -3.11 14.95 -13.26
C GLU A 183 -2.16 15.26 -12.09
N LEU A 184 -2.61 15.03 -10.85
CA LEU A 184 -1.75 15.17 -9.68
C LEU A 184 -0.56 14.20 -9.69
N MET A 185 -0.77 12.93 -10.07
CA MET A 185 0.31 11.95 -10.21
C MET A 185 1.37 12.42 -11.23
N ASN A 186 0.94 12.93 -12.37
CA ASN A 186 1.85 13.42 -13.40
C ASN A 186 2.52 14.74 -13.00
N GLN A 187 1.86 15.58 -12.22
CA GLN A 187 2.48 16.76 -11.62
C GLN A 187 3.55 16.34 -10.63
N GLU A 188 3.24 15.44 -9.71
CA GLU A 188 4.18 14.94 -8.72
C GLU A 188 5.40 14.29 -9.37
N ALA A 189 5.18 13.48 -10.42
CA ALA A 189 6.28 12.88 -11.16
C ALA A 189 7.27 13.93 -11.70
N ARG A 190 6.77 15.04 -12.24
CA ARG A 190 7.63 16.15 -12.70
C ARG A 190 8.36 16.83 -11.54
N GLU A 191 7.67 17.03 -10.41
CA GLU A 191 8.25 17.70 -9.23
C GLU A 191 9.40 16.90 -8.62
N ILE A 192 9.28 15.56 -8.58
CA ILE A 192 10.35 14.67 -8.09
C ILE A 192 11.42 14.35 -9.15
N GLY A 193 11.33 14.94 -10.35
CA GLY A 193 12.32 14.77 -11.42
C GLY A 193 12.10 13.53 -12.31
N ALA A 194 11.00 12.79 -12.15
CA ALA A 194 10.64 11.64 -12.99
C ALA A 194 10.01 12.13 -14.33
N THR A 195 10.77 12.88 -15.10
CA THR A 195 10.27 13.62 -16.29
C THR A 195 9.88 12.73 -17.46
N ASN A 196 10.29 11.47 -17.44
CA ASN A 196 9.97 10.49 -18.50
C ASN A 196 8.84 9.51 -18.09
N CYS A 197 8.12 9.82 -17.02
CA CYS A 197 6.96 9.07 -16.55
C CYS A 197 5.66 9.69 -17.08
N ASN A 198 4.68 8.83 -17.39
CA ASN A 198 3.34 9.26 -17.73
C ASN A 198 2.32 8.29 -17.13
N PHE A 199 1.62 8.76 -16.11
CA PHE A 199 0.53 8.01 -15.48
C PHE A 199 -0.78 8.25 -16.24
N MET A 200 -1.59 7.21 -16.40
CA MET A 200 -2.88 7.26 -17.11
C MET A 200 -4.05 6.78 -16.23
N LYS A 201 -3.74 6.05 -15.15
CA LYS A 201 -4.69 5.56 -14.16
C LYS A 201 -4.03 5.50 -12.78
N PRO A 202 -4.79 5.57 -11.68
CA PRO A 202 -4.25 5.37 -10.33
C PRO A 202 -3.93 3.90 -10.02
N ILE A 203 -4.24 3.00 -10.93
CA ILE A 203 -4.06 1.55 -10.90
C ILE A 203 -3.15 1.11 -12.06
N GLU A 204 -2.83 -0.18 -12.07
CA GLU A 204 -2.14 -0.80 -13.20
C GLU A 204 -2.87 -0.53 -14.51
N ASN A 205 -2.14 -0.15 -15.54
CA ASN A 205 -2.67 -0.07 -16.88
C ASN A 205 -1.95 -1.07 -17.79
N PRO A 206 -2.58 -2.18 -18.16
CA PRO A 206 -2.00 -3.13 -19.12
C PRO A 206 -1.82 -2.53 -20.51
N SER A 207 -2.40 -1.36 -20.81
CA SER A 207 -2.33 -0.70 -22.10
C SER A 207 -1.23 0.37 -22.23
N CYS A 208 -0.39 0.63 -21.23
CA CYS A 208 0.82 1.43 -21.37
C CYS A 208 1.88 0.67 -22.17
N ARG A 209 1.51 0.20 -23.36
CA ARG A 209 2.45 -0.25 -24.38
C ARG A 209 2.73 0.93 -25.29
N LYS A 210 3.94 1.42 -25.18
CA LYS A 210 4.68 2.43 -25.95
C LYS A 210 4.71 3.81 -25.35
#